data_47fc664c93d29886008523cb567a225c
#
_entry.id   47fc664c93d29886008523cb567a225c
#
_cell.length_a   1.000
_cell.length_b   1.000
_cell.length_c   1.000
_cell.angle_alpha   90.00
_cell.angle_beta   90.00
_cell.angle_gamma   90.00
#
_symmetry.space_group_name_H-M   'P 1'
#
loop_
_entity.id
_entity.type
_entity.pdbx_description
1 polymer ?
#
loop_
_entity_poly.entity_id
_entity_poly.type
_entity_poly.pdbx_seq_one_letter_code
_entity_poly.pdbx_strand_id
1 'polypeptide(L)'
;MKGSVVGTWLTSLRDIYGQEIVNETLREVGWDPERIITPTEDIDDDVIIGIVNKVAEKASVNREDLWNKIGKGNVINFHQWFPSYFEKDNLKEFLKIIDDIHTQLTKIIPNATPPRLIAEDTGPNTLLLHYISKRGMFHYFLGLLEGAALFLKEEIEYEIIDQGKNEEGLHFLKVSVKFQYTSGTAKKNYPLSQGFSLGFLKNLPAKIALGTTIITLPALILATGGFNLTQLIPLGAVFIGSFVFSTVFLQPMRIIKKQVDHLKNLDFAARNEFASNDDLEILNTDLNSLSENIKKDLIFLKGGTDDLHSFTAKFSEIAEHMSGVSDEISNVVHQVAEGAFY
;
A
#
# COMPACT_ATOMS: atom_id res chain seq x y z
N MET A 1 -23.58 0.72 2.05
CA MET A 1 -22.40 -0.10 2.40
C MET A 1 -22.33 -1.28 1.46
N LYS A 2 -21.13 -1.77 1.10
CA LYS A 2 -21.01 -3.00 0.28
C LYS A 2 -21.21 -4.25 1.11
N GLY A 3 -21.84 -5.27 0.53
CA GLY A 3 -22.16 -6.53 1.20
C GLY A 3 -20.93 -7.25 1.74
N SER A 4 -19.76 -7.14 1.07
CA SER A 4 -18.49 -7.66 1.59
C SER A 4 -18.14 -7.09 2.98
N VAL A 5 -18.33 -5.79 3.20
CA VAL A 5 -18.07 -5.14 4.49
C VAL A 5 -19.12 -5.54 5.53
N VAL A 6 -20.40 -5.55 5.13
CA VAL A 6 -21.51 -5.93 6.01
C VAL A 6 -21.37 -7.40 6.46
N GLY A 7 -21.07 -8.30 5.55
CA GLY A 7 -20.81 -9.71 5.87
C GLY A 7 -19.67 -9.88 6.87
N THR A 8 -18.57 -9.13 6.68
CA THR A 8 -17.43 -9.13 7.59
C THR A 8 -17.84 -8.63 8.99
N TRP A 9 -18.64 -7.57 9.09
CA TRP A 9 -19.12 -7.06 10.38
C TRP A 9 -20.03 -8.04 11.10
N LEU A 10 -20.98 -8.67 10.37
CA LEU A 10 -21.86 -9.68 10.96
C LEU A 10 -21.08 -10.91 11.43
N THR A 11 -20.06 -11.33 10.70
CA THR A 11 -19.15 -12.39 11.13
C THR A 11 -18.45 -12.00 12.43
N SER A 12 -17.81 -10.82 12.49
CA SER A 12 -17.15 -10.34 13.70
C SER A 12 -18.11 -10.18 14.88
N LEU A 13 -19.33 -9.72 14.66
CA LEU A 13 -20.34 -9.66 15.71
C LEU A 13 -20.69 -11.03 16.27
N ARG A 14 -20.86 -12.05 15.39
CA ARG A 14 -21.14 -13.43 15.79
C ARG A 14 -19.97 -14.05 16.56
N ASP A 15 -18.74 -13.76 16.15
CA ASP A 15 -17.54 -14.22 16.84
C ASP A 15 -17.38 -13.61 18.23
N ILE A 16 -17.75 -12.34 18.41
CA ILE A 16 -17.60 -11.60 19.68
C ILE A 16 -18.75 -11.91 20.66
N TYR A 17 -20.00 -11.96 20.19
CA TYR A 17 -21.19 -12.01 21.04
C TYR A 17 -22.02 -13.31 20.86
N GLY A 18 -21.62 -14.20 19.97
CA GLY A 18 -22.32 -15.45 19.66
C GLY A 18 -23.42 -15.26 18.63
N GLN A 19 -23.76 -16.35 17.96
CA GLN A 19 -24.76 -16.36 16.88
C GLN A 19 -26.17 -16.03 17.37
N GLU A 20 -26.52 -16.44 18.62
CA GLU A 20 -27.86 -16.30 19.16
C GLU A 20 -28.27 -14.82 19.28
N ILE A 21 -27.46 -14.00 19.96
CA ILE A 21 -27.73 -12.57 20.17
C ILE A 21 -27.82 -11.83 18.81
N VAL A 22 -26.90 -12.11 17.92
CA VAL A 22 -26.86 -11.45 16.60
C VAL A 22 -28.05 -11.86 15.76
N ASN A 23 -28.37 -13.15 15.68
CA ASN A 23 -29.48 -13.64 14.89
C ASN A 23 -30.86 -13.18 15.42
N GLU A 24 -31.01 -13.10 16.75
CA GLU A 24 -32.17 -12.51 17.39
C GLU A 24 -32.33 -11.03 17.02
N THR A 25 -31.23 -10.27 17.11
CA THR A 25 -31.23 -8.85 16.74
C THR A 25 -31.59 -8.65 15.25
N LEU A 26 -31.07 -9.49 14.37
CA LEU A 26 -31.41 -9.46 12.95
C LEU A 26 -32.90 -9.66 12.72
N ARG A 27 -33.53 -10.68 13.36
CA ARG A 27 -34.98 -10.93 13.26
C ARG A 27 -35.82 -9.75 13.75
N GLU A 28 -35.40 -9.10 14.84
CA GLU A 28 -36.09 -7.93 15.39
C GLU A 28 -36.11 -6.71 14.45
N VAL A 29 -35.11 -6.58 13.60
CA VAL A 29 -35.06 -5.50 12.60
C VAL A 29 -35.64 -5.94 11.25
N GLY A 30 -36.24 -7.14 11.18
CA GLY A 30 -36.83 -7.66 9.95
C GLY A 30 -35.79 -8.20 8.95
N TRP A 31 -34.58 -8.51 9.42
CA TRP A 31 -33.52 -9.07 8.59
C TRP A 31 -33.44 -10.60 8.79
N ASP A 32 -33.45 -11.34 7.71
CA ASP A 32 -33.28 -12.80 7.79
C ASP A 32 -31.81 -13.15 8.15
N PRO A 33 -31.56 -13.83 9.28
CA PRO A 33 -30.23 -14.25 9.69
C PRO A 33 -29.52 -15.18 8.69
N GLU A 34 -30.29 -15.94 7.92
CA GLU A 34 -29.78 -16.89 6.90
C GLU A 34 -29.65 -16.26 5.51
N ARG A 35 -29.99 -14.97 5.37
CA ARG A 35 -29.85 -14.26 4.10
C ARG A 35 -28.43 -14.33 3.58
N ILE A 36 -28.30 -14.75 2.34
CA ILE A 36 -27.01 -14.70 1.62
C ILE A 36 -26.74 -13.25 1.21
N ILE A 37 -25.62 -12.71 1.68
CA ILE A 37 -25.16 -11.37 1.34
C ILE A 37 -24.11 -11.50 0.24
N THR A 38 -24.39 -10.95 -0.94
CA THR A 38 -23.40 -10.96 -2.02
C THR A 38 -22.37 -9.85 -1.82
N PRO A 39 -21.08 -10.06 -2.15
CA PRO A 39 -20.01 -9.10 -1.87
C PRO A 39 -20.22 -7.70 -2.49
N THR A 40 -20.90 -7.63 -3.63
CA THR A 40 -21.06 -6.40 -4.41
C THR A 40 -22.39 -5.69 -4.18
N GLU A 41 -23.35 -6.30 -3.46
CA GLU A 41 -24.65 -5.68 -3.20
C GLU A 41 -24.53 -4.42 -2.37
N ASP A 42 -25.44 -3.47 -2.61
CA ASP A 42 -25.51 -2.25 -1.82
C ASP A 42 -26.54 -2.41 -0.70
N ILE A 43 -26.08 -2.24 0.54
CA ILE A 43 -26.88 -2.29 1.76
C ILE A 43 -26.92 -0.90 2.35
N ASP A 44 -28.08 -0.47 2.80
CA ASP A 44 -28.25 0.83 3.44
C ASP A 44 -27.38 0.93 4.70
N ASP A 45 -26.65 2.04 4.82
CA ASP A 45 -25.76 2.30 5.93
C ASP A 45 -26.51 2.36 7.26
N ASP A 46 -27.71 2.97 7.28
CA ASP A 46 -28.52 3.13 8.49
C ASP A 46 -29.04 1.79 9.02
N VAL A 47 -29.34 0.85 8.13
CA VAL A 47 -29.79 -0.50 8.49
C VAL A 47 -28.67 -1.24 9.24
N ILE A 48 -27.47 -1.31 8.67
CA ILE A 48 -26.40 -2.09 9.29
C ILE A 48 -25.84 -1.40 10.53
N ILE A 49 -25.74 -0.08 10.55
CA ILE A 49 -25.36 0.68 11.74
C ILE A 49 -26.39 0.49 12.85
N GLY A 50 -27.67 0.48 12.50
CA GLY A 50 -28.79 0.21 13.42
C GLY A 50 -28.69 -1.19 14.04
N ILE A 51 -28.35 -2.22 13.26
CA ILE A 51 -28.12 -3.58 13.77
C ILE A 51 -26.97 -3.59 14.79
N VAL A 52 -25.82 -3.01 14.44
CA VAL A 52 -24.66 -2.95 15.36
C VAL A 52 -25.02 -2.21 16.66
N ASN A 53 -25.74 -1.10 16.58
CA ASN A 53 -26.17 -0.36 17.75
C ASN A 53 -27.12 -1.17 18.64
N LYS A 54 -28.06 -1.92 18.07
CA LYS A 54 -28.95 -2.81 18.83
C LYS A 54 -28.21 -3.98 19.49
N VAL A 55 -27.20 -4.54 18.83
CA VAL A 55 -26.34 -5.56 19.43
C VAL A 55 -25.60 -4.95 20.64
N ALA A 56 -25.09 -3.72 20.53
CA ALA A 56 -24.45 -3.03 21.66
C ALA A 56 -25.39 -2.85 22.84
N GLU A 57 -26.65 -2.47 22.60
CA GLU A 57 -27.69 -2.32 23.62
C GLU A 57 -28.00 -3.65 24.31
N LYS A 58 -28.22 -4.73 23.54
CA LYS A 58 -28.48 -6.06 24.08
C LYS A 58 -27.29 -6.62 24.88
N ALA A 59 -26.08 -6.41 24.41
CA ALA A 59 -24.87 -6.84 25.07
C ALA A 59 -24.47 -5.91 26.24
N SER A 60 -25.17 -4.81 26.47
CA SER A 60 -24.88 -3.79 27.49
C SER A 60 -23.44 -3.27 27.40
N VAL A 61 -22.96 -3.00 26.19
CA VAL A 61 -21.63 -2.47 25.91
C VAL A 61 -21.69 -1.09 25.27
N ASN A 62 -20.62 -0.32 25.45
CA ASN A 62 -20.48 0.97 24.78
C ASN A 62 -20.38 0.77 23.26
N ARG A 63 -21.08 1.62 22.48
CA ARG A 63 -21.11 1.55 21.02
C ARG A 63 -19.72 1.78 20.41
N GLU A 64 -18.97 2.70 20.96
CA GLU A 64 -17.61 3.05 20.49
C GLU A 64 -16.66 1.88 20.70
N ASP A 65 -16.73 1.23 21.88
CA ASP A 65 -15.96 0.03 22.20
C ASP A 65 -16.33 -1.14 21.29
N LEU A 66 -17.63 -1.28 20.96
CA LEU A 66 -18.08 -2.30 20.03
C LEU A 66 -17.49 -2.10 18.64
N TRP A 67 -17.57 -0.87 18.11
CA TRP A 67 -16.97 -0.54 16.82
C TRP A 67 -15.48 -0.77 16.78
N ASN A 68 -14.76 -0.43 17.86
CA ASN A 68 -13.33 -0.74 17.95
C ASN A 68 -13.06 -2.26 17.91
N LYS A 69 -13.84 -3.05 18.68
CA LYS A 69 -13.71 -4.51 18.69
C LYS A 69 -13.99 -5.14 17.31
N ILE A 70 -15.04 -4.68 16.62
CA ILE A 70 -15.36 -5.11 15.25
C ILE A 70 -14.18 -4.78 14.33
N GLY A 71 -13.62 -3.57 14.42
CA GLY A 71 -12.46 -3.18 13.63
C GLY A 71 -11.26 -4.11 13.85
N LYS A 72 -10.95 -4.43 15.10
CA LYS A 72 -9.85 -5.35 15.45
C LYS A 72 -10.05 -6.74 14.83
N GLY A 73 -11.25 -7.30 14.96
CA GLY A 73 -11.56 -8.63 14.43
C GLY A 73 -11.54 -8.68 12.91
N ASN A 74 -11.95 -7.61 12.26
CA ASN A 74 -12.08 -7.56 10.80
C ASN A 74 -10.75 -7.66 10.05
N VAL A 75 -9.62 -7.33 10.65
CA VAL A 75 -8.31 -7.46 10.02
C VAL A 75 -8.04 -8.89 9.57
N ILE A 76 -8.40 -9.88 10.41
CA ILE A 76 -8.24 -11.30 10.08
C ILE A 76 -9.14 -11.67 8.90
N ASN A 77 -10.39 -11.19 8.89
CA ASN A 77 -11.33 -11.44 7.81
C ASN A 77 -10.84 -10.82 6.49
N PHE A 78 -10.34 -9.58 6.53
CA PHE A 78 -9.76 -8.94 5.34
C PHE A 78 -8.51 -9.65 4.84
N HIS A 79 -7.66 -10.16 5.73
CA HIS A 79 -6.52 -10.99 5.33
C HIS A 79 -6.94 -12.28 4.62
N GLN A 80 -8.02 -12.94 5.07
CA GLN A 80 -8.54 -14.14 4.38
C GLN A 80 -9.02 -13.84 2.95
N TRP A 81 -9.58 -12.65 2.72
CA TRP A 81 -10.09 -12.25 1.40
C TRP A 81 -9.01 -11.66 0.50
N PHE A 82 -8.02 -10.99 1.07
CA PHE A 82 -7.00 -10.23 0.35
C PHE A 82 -5.61 -10.44 0.94
N PRO A 83 -5.10 -11.69 1.01
CA PRO A 83 -3.86 -12.01 1.73
C PRO A 83 -2.65 -11.22 1.20
N SER A 84 -2.54 -11.04 -0.10
CA SER A 84 -1.40 -10.36 -0.72
C SER A 84 -1.22 -8.88 -0.32
N TYR A 85 -2.29 -8.22 0.13
CA TYR A 85 -2.16 -6.85 0.62
C TYR A 85 -1.47 -6.76 1.99
N PHE A 86 -1.48 -7.86 2.75
CA PHE A 86 -0.85 -7.96 4.06
C PHE A 86 0.59 -8.49 4.02
N GLU A 87 1.10 -8.86 2.84
CA GLU A 87 2.49 -9.26 2.64
C GLU A 87 3.40 -8.04 2.62
N LYS A 88 3.55 -7.40 3.80
CA LYS A 88 4.44 -6.26 4.01
C LYS A 88 5.38 -6.54 5.17
N ASP A 89 6.58 -5.97 5.09
CA ASP A 89 7.62 -6.19 6.08
C ASP A 89 7.24 -5.67 7.47
N ASN A 90 6.37 -4.64 7.52
CA ASN A 90 5.96 -4.00 8.76
C ASN A 90 4.68 -3.17 8.58
N LEU A 91 4.08 -2.79 9.71
CA LEU A 91 2.83 -2.03 9.77
C LEU A 91 2.93 -0.64 9.11
N LYS A 92 4.05 0.05 9.28
CA LYS A 92 4.24 1.38 8.68
C LYS A 92 4.16 1.32 7.16
N GLU A 93 4.81 0.34 6.53
CA GLU A 93 4.77 0.14 5.08
C GLU A 93 3.37 -0.33 4.61
N PHE A 94 2.67 -1.14 5.41
CA PHE A 94 1.28 -1.51 5.15
C PHE A 94 0.36 -0.29 5.15
N LEU A 95 0.45 0.57 6.17
CA LEU A 95 -0.39 1.76 6.28
C LEU A 95 -0.14 2.78 5.15
N LYS A 96 1.08 2.86 4.65
CA LYS A 96 1.42 3.77 3.53
C LYS A 96 0.76 3.41 2.20
N ILE A 97 0.43 2.15 1.99
CA ILE A 97 -0.18 1.68 0.72
C ILE A 97 -1.70 1.53 0.79
N ILE A 98 -2.32 1.74 1.96
CA ILE A 98 -3.74 1.38 2.15
C ILE A 98 -4.69 2.25 1.30
N ASP A 99 -4.33 3.52 1.05
CA ASP A 99 -5.09 4.41 0.17
C ASP A 99 -5.03 3.94 -1.29
N ASP A 100 -3.89 3.43 -1.72
CA ASP A 100 -3.73 2.83 -3.05
C ASP A 100 -4.56 1.55 -3.18
N ILE A 101 -4.59 0.70 -2.13
CA ILE A 101 -5.45 -0.48 -2.07
C ILE A 101 -6.91 -0.08 -2.23
N HIS A 102 -7.39 0.90 -1.46
CA HIS A 102 -8.76 1.41 -1.56
C HIS A 102 -9.06 1.95 -2.97
N THR A 103 -8.12 2.67 -3.56
CA THR A 103 -8.24 3.18 -4.94
C THR A 103 -8.36 2.04 -5.96
N GLN A 104 -7.63 0.94 -5.80
CA GLN A 104 -7.77 -0.23 -6.68
C GLN A 104 -9.12 -0.93 -6.47
N LEU A 105 -9.55 -1.11 -5.22
CA LEU A 105 -10.85 -1.73 -4.92
C LEU A 105 -12.03 -0.96 -5.52
N THR A 106 -11.98 0.37 -5.61
CA THR A 106 -13.04 1.16 -6.27
C THR A 106 -13.16 0.92 -7.77
N LYS A 107 -12.08 0.45 -8.41
CA LYS A 107 -12.12 0.06 -9.84
C LYS A 107 -12.76 -1.31 -10.06
N ILE A 108 -12.64 -2.20 -9.06
CA ILE A 108 -13.13 -3.59 -9.14
C ILE A 108 -14.58 -3.68 -8.63
N ILE A 109 -14.91 -2.95 -7.55
CA ILE A 109 -16.23 -2.99 -6.92
C ILE A 109 -17.02 -1.74 -7.31
N PRO A 110 -18.02 -1.84 -8.18
CA PRO A 110 -18.81 -0.69 -8.61
C PRO A 110 -19.46 0.04 -7.43
N ASN A 111 -19.48 1.38 -7.49
CA ASN A 111 -20.06 2.26 -6.46
C ASN A 111 -19.47 2.09 -5.04
N ALA A 112 -18.32 1.44 -4.89
CA ALA A 112 -17.65 1.41 -3.59
C ALA A 112 -17.15 2.80 -3.22
N THR A 113 -17.40 3.20 -1.97
CA THR A 113 -16.94 4.49 -1.42
C THR A 113 -16.14 4.25 -0.12
N PRO A 114 -14.95 3.66 -0.21
CA PRO A 114 -14.09 3.48 0.95
C PRO A 114 -13.61 4.84 1.49
N PRO A 115 -13.12 4.90 2.73
CA PRO A 115 -12.45 6.10 3.23
C PRO A 115 -11.14 6.34 2.45
N ARG A 116 -10.71 7.60 2.38
CA ARG A 116 -9.35 7.95 2.04
C ARG A 116 -8.49 7.80 3.29
N LEU A 117 -7.33 7.20 3.14
CA LEU A 117 -6.39 6.92 4.23
C LEU A 117 -4.99 7.39 3.83
N ILE A 118 -4.78 8.69 3.86
CA ILE A 118 -3.54 9.32 3.41
C ILE A 118 -2.51 9.21 4.53
N ALA A 119 -1.37 8.60 4.24
CA ALA A 119 -0.25 8.43 5.15
C ALA A 119 0.86 9.42 4.84
N GLU A 120 1.23 10.25 5.82
CA GLU A 120 2.33 11.19 5.74
C GLU A 120 3.48 10.72 6.64
N ASP A 121 4.65 10.51 6.05
CA ASP A 121 5.84 10.06 6.77
C ASP A 121 6.47 11.23 7.55
N THR A 122 6.26 11.25 8.86
CA THR A 122 6.70 12.34 9.73
C THR A 122 8.04 12.07 10.43
N GLY A 123 8.56 10.83 10.34
CA GLY A 123 9.84 10.46 10.93
C GLY A 123 10.16 8.98 10.79
N PRO A 124 11.35 8.54 11.22
CA PRO A 124 11.78 7.15 11.06
C PRO A 124 10.83 6.13 11.69
N ASN A 125 10.22 6.48 12.82
CA ASN A 125 9.29 5.63 13.58
C ASN A 125 7.93 6.28 13.80
N THR A 126 7.56 7.31 13.01
CA THR A 126 6.29 8.03 13.13
C THR A 126 5.60 8.18 11.78
N LEU A 127 4.28 8.17 11.79
CA LEU A 127 3.44 8.35 10.63
C LEU A 127 2.20 9.16 11.03
N LEU A 128 1.82 10.14 10.24
CA LEU A 128 0.54 10.84 10.39
C LEU A 128 -0.46 10.24 9.41
N LEU A 129 -1.56 9.70 9.93
CA LEU A 129 -2.67 9.16 9.15
C LEU A 129 -3.82 10.15 9.09
N HIS A 130 -4.29 10.44 7.88
CA HIS A 130 -5.47 11.24 7.62
C HIS A 130 -6.58 10.32 7.12
N TYR A 131 -7.55 10.03 7.97
CA TYR A 131 -8.78 9.34 7.61
C TYR A 131 -9.81 10.38 7.15
N ILE A 132 -10.42 10.20 5.98
CA ILE A 132 -11.47 11.06 5.44
C ILE A 132 -12.60 10.19 4.90
N SER A 133 -13.83 10.39 5.38
CA SER A 133 -14.97 9.56 5.01
C SER A 133 -16.30 10.28 5.16
N LYS A 134 -17.29 9.88 4.36
CA LYS A 134 -18.69 10.30 4.55
C LYS A 134 -19.31 9.77 5.84
N ARG A 135 -18.84 8.63 6.36
CA ARG A 135 -19.47 7.87 7.46
C ARG A 135 -18.93 8.22 8.86
N GLY A 136 -17.74 8.76 8.98
CA GLY A 136 -17.14 9.15 10.27
C GLY A 136 -16.94 8.00 11.25
N MET A 137 -16.57 6.79 10.76
CA MET A 137 -16.45 5.58 11.57
C MET A 137 -15.09 5.52 12.29
N PHE A 138 -14.82 6.49 13.17
CA PHE A 138 -13.51 6.66 13.78
C PHE A 138 -13.11 5.50 14.68
N HIS A 139 -13.99 5.02 15.56
CA HIS A 139 -13.69 3.91 16.46
C HIS A 139 -13.46 2.59 15.72
N TYR A 140 -14.19 2.37 14.63
CA TYR A 140 -13.95 1.25 13.74
C TYR A 140 -12.56 1.33 13.05
N PHE A 141 -12.19 2.52 12.56
CA PHE A 141 -10.87 2.76 11.97
C PHE A 141 -9.74 2.56 12.99
N LEU A 142 -9.89 3.09 14.22
CA LEU A 142 -8.90 2.86 15.27
C LEU A 142 -8.80 1.37 15.64
N GLY A 143 -9.92 0.66 15.65
CA GLY A 143 -9.93 -0.79 15.82
C GLY A 143 -9.17 -1.53 14.70
N LEU A 144 -9.36 -1.13 13.43
CA LEU A 144 -8.59 -1.69 12.31
C LEU A 144 -7.10 -1.41 12.46
N LEU A 145 -6.70 -0.21 12.88
CA LEU A 145 -5.31 0.13 13.14
C LEU A 145 -4.67 -0.76 14.20
N GLU A 146 -5.35 -0.91 15.33
CA GLU A 146 -4.90 -1.77 16.43
C GLU A 146 -4.90 -3.25 16.03
N GLY A 147 -5.90 -3.68 15.28
CA GLY A 147 -5.98 -5.05 14.73
C GLY A 147 -4.85 -5.36 13.76
N ALA A 148 -4.50 -4.41 12.89
CA ALA A 148 -3.38 -4.56 11.96
C ALA A 148 -2.03 -4.64 12.70
N ALA A 149 -1.86 -3.85 13.77
CA ALA A 149 -0.69 -3.95 14.63
C ALA A 149 -0.57 -5.34 15.28
N LEU A 150 -1.67 -5.84 15.86
CA LEU A 150 -1.71 -7.18 16.45
C LEU A 150 -1.43 -8.29 15.42
N PHE A 151 -2.01 -8.18 14.23
CA PHE A 151 -1.82 -9.14 13.14
C PHE A 151 -0.36 -9.24 12.71
N LEU A 152 0.32 -8.09 12.56
CA LEU A 152 1.74 -8.02 12.23
C LEU A 152 2.66 -8.21 13.44
N LYS A 153 2.10 -8.47 14.63
CA LYS A 153 2.83 -8.65 15.90
C LYS A 153 3.71 -7.46 16.27
N GLU A 154 3.18 -6.27 16.05
CA GLU A 154 3.83 -5.02 16.35
C GLU A 154 3.06 -4.25 17.43
N GLU A 155 3.78 -3.51 18.26
CA GLU A 155 3.20 -2.58 19.23
C GLU A 155 3.27 -1.17 18.70
N ILE A 156 2.18 -0.43 18.88
CA ILE A 156 2.07 0.98 18.47
C ILE A 156 1.54 1.82 19.62
N GLU A 157 1.96 3.07 19.62
CA GLU A 157 1.30 4.17 20.36
C GLU A 157 0.64 5.09 19.34
N TYR A 158 -0.56 5.57 19.61
CA TYR A 158 -1.16 6.56 18.73
C TYR A 158 -1.87 7.66 19.53
N GLU A 159 -1.91 8.84 18.93
CA GLU A 159 -2.55 10.03 19.48
C GLU A 159 -3.45 10.65 18.40
N ILE A 160 -4.67 10.99 18.80
CA ILE A 160 -5.60 11.74 17.95
C ILE A 160 -5.19 13.20 17.98
N ILE A 161 -4.73 13.72 16.84
CA ILE A 161 -4.28 15.10 16.70
C ILE A 161 -5.45 16.05 16.43
N ASP A 162 -6.40 15.61 15.58
CA ASP A 162 -7.52 16.43 15.16
C ASP A 162 -8.66 15.57 14.63
N GLN A 163 -9.90 16.00 14.80
CA GLN A 163 -11.07 15.33 14.23
C GLN A 163 -12.24 16.30 14.05
N GLY A 164 -13.08 16.04 13.06
CA GLY A 164 -14.23 16.89 12.78
C GLY A 164 -14.86 16.64 11.43
N LYS A 165 -15.42 17.70 10.86
CA LYS A 165 -15.91 17.74 9.48
C LYS A 165 -15.16 18.83 8.72
N ASN A 166 -14.77 18.51 7.47
CA ASN A 166 -14.15 19.47 6.58
C ASN A 166 -15.21 20.37 5.90
N GLU A 167 -14.75 21.31 5.08
CA GLU A 167 -15.62 22.26 4.34
C GLU A 167 -16.59 21.54 3.37
N GLU A 168 -16.25 20.34 2.92
CA GLU A 168 -17.09 19.50 2.05
C GLU A 168 -18.11 18.67 2.83
N GLY A 169 -18.14 18.80 4.18
CA GLY A 169 -19.01 18.04 5.07
C GLY A 169 -18.56 16.60 5.33
N LEU A 170 -17.37 16.20 4.86
CA LEU A 170 -16.79 14.89 5.14
C LEU A 170 -16.19 14.85 6.54
N HIS A 171 -16.36 13.73 7.21
CA HIS A 171 -15.72 13.48 8.49
C HIS A 171 -14.23 13.22 8.29
N PHE A 172 -13.40 13.82 9.12
CA PHE A 172 -11.97 13.57 9.13
C PHE A 172 -11.43 13.24 10.52
N LEU A 173 -10.38 12.45 10.57
CA LEU A 173 -9.62 12.12 11.75
C LEU A 173 -8.12 12.11 11.39
N LYS A 174 -7.31 12.82 12.17
CA LYS A 174 -5.85 12.80 12.06
C LYS A 174 -5.27 12.08 13.25
N VAL A 175 -4.49 11.04 12.97
CA VAL A 175 -3.87 10.20 14.00
C VAL A 175 -2.36 10.17 13.79
N SER A 176 -1.60 10.55 14.80
CA SER A 176 -0.16 10.31 14.84
C SER A 176 0.10 8.92 15.39
N VAL A 177 0.77 8.08 14.61
CA VAL A 177 1.13 6.71 15.00
C VAL A 177 2.63 6.63 15.20
N LYS A 178 3.05 6.09 16.34
CA LYS A 178 4.44 5.85 16.69
C LYS A 178 4.69 4.34 16.79
N PHE A 179 5.71 3.88 16.07
CA PHE A 179 6.13 2.50 16.02
C PHE A 179 7.34 2.26 16.92
N GLN A 180 7.48 1.06 17.46
CA GLN A 180 8.63 0.70 18.31
C GLN A 180 9.93 0.55 17.52
N TYR A 181 9.85 0.29 16.22
CA TYR A 181 11.01 0.14 15.35
C TYR A 181 11.16 1.37 14.43
N THR A 182 12.38 1.56 13.97
CA THR A 182 12.67 2.51 12.91
C THR A 182 12.55 1.81 11.56
N SER A 183 11.43 2.02 10.87
CA SER A 183 11.27 1.61 9.48
C SER A 183 11.57 2.82 8.59
N GLY A 184 12.28 2.58 7.56
CA GLY A 184 12.43 3.58 6.53
C GLY A 184 13.85 3.72 6.01
N THR A 185 13.95 4.20 4.80
CA THR A 185 15.18 4.65 4.16
C THR A 185 15.85 5.68 5.06
N ALA A 186 16.82 5.23 5.85
CA ALA A 186 17.72 6.17 6.55
C ALA A 186 18.29 7.11 5.49
N LYS A 187 17.82 8.36 5.48
CA LYS A 187 18.35 9.38 4.59
C LYS A 187 19.81 9.64 5.00
N LYS A 188 20.72 8.86 4.39
CA LYS A 188 22.15 9.07 4.61
C LYS A 188 22.54 10.40 4.00
N ASN A 189 22.91 11.33 4.84
CA ASN A 189 23.51 12.59 4.42
C ASN A 189 25.01 12.40 4.21
N TYR A 190 25.50 12.84 3.08
CA TYR A 190 26.93 12.87 2.76
C TYR A 190 27.40 14.32 2.79
N PRO A 191 27.75 14.88 3.98
CA PRO A 191 28.03 16.31 4.15
C PRO A 191 29.21 16.79 3.30
N LEU A 192 30.24 15.97 3.11
CA LEU A 192 31.36 16.29 2.23
C LEU A 192 30.91 16.43 0.76
N SER A 193 30.12 15.47 0.26
CA SER A 193 29.59 15.55 -1.10
C SER A 193 28.65 16.74 -1.30
N GLN A 194 27.89 17.10 -0.27
CA GLN A 194 27.03 18.29 -0.28
C GLN A 194 27.86 19.59 -0.22
N GLY A 195 28.92 19.63 0.60
CA GLY A 195 29.82 20.76 0.69
C GLY A 195 30.52 21.10 -0.63
N PHE A 196 31.03 20.08 -1.34
CA PHE A 196 31.60 20.24 -2.68
C PHE A 196 30.58 20.65 -3.77
N SER A 197 29.29 20.59 -3.47
CA SER A 197 28.24 21.07 -4.38
C SER A 197 28.15 22.59 -4.43
N LEU A 198 28.66 23.32 -3.45
CA LEU A 198 28.52 24.78 -3.28
C LEU A 198 27.07 25.27 -3.47
N GLY A 199 26.08 24.39 -3.24
CA GLY A 199 24.64 24.64 -3.43
C GLY A 199 24.14 24.63 -4.89
N PHE A 200 25.01 24.81 -5.89
CA PHE A 200 24.60 24.95 -7.31
C PHE A 200 25.23 23.90 -8.24
N LEU A 201 26.33 23.27 -7.86
CA LEU A 201 27.07 22.34 -8.72
C LEU A 201 26.41 20.95 -8.71
N LYS A 202 25.61 20.64 -9.74
CA LYS A 202 24.92 19.34 -9.88
C LYS A 202 25.70 18.31 -10.71
N ASN A 203 26.67 18.77 -11.49
CA ASN A 203 27.47 17.91 -12.37
C ASN A 203 28.55 17.16 -11.57
N LEU A 204 28.50 15.82 -11.55
CA LEU A 204 29.43 14.99 -10.78
C LEU A 204 30.88 15.12 -11.23
N PRO A 205 31.22 15.07 -12.57
CA PRO A 205 32.56 15.35 -13.03
C PRO A 205 33.13 16.70 -12.56
N ALA A 206 32.30 17.76 -12.59
CA ALA A 206 32.71 19.07 -12.13
C ALA A 206 32.96 19.13 -10.61
N LYS A 207 32.19 18.38 -9.82
CA LYS A 207 32.47 18.26 -8.36
C LYS A 207 33.79 17.54 -8.09
N ILE A 208 34.07 16.46 -8.82
CA ILE A 208 35.31 15.72 -8.69
C ILE A 208 36.50 16.63 -9.09
N ALA A 209 36.40 17.33 -10.22
CA ALA A 209 37.44 18.25 -10.66
C ALA A 209 37.70 19.37 -9.65
N LEU A 210 36.66 19.98 -9.10
CA LEU A 210 36.78 21.01 -8.07
C LEU A 210 37.41 20.45 -6.80
N GLY A 211 36.93 19.30 -6.33
CA GLY A 211 37.45 18.64 -5.13
C GLY A 211 38.92 18.30 -5.26
N THR A 212 39.36 17.69 -6.37
CA THR A 212 40.76 17.38 -6.61
C THR A 212 41.64 18.63 -6.67
N THR A 213 41.15 19.70 -7.30
CA THR A 213 41.86 20.97 -7.36
C THR A 213 42.05 21.60 -5.99
N ILE A 214 40.98 21.61 -5.14
CA ILE A 214 41.04 22.12 -3.77
C ILE A 214 42.04 21.33 -2.92
N ILE A 215 42.06 20.01 -3.05
CA ILE A 215 42.96 19.12 -2.29
C ILE A 215 44.43 19.30 -2.75
N THR A 216 44.67 19.54 -4.04
CA THR A 216 46.04 19.73 -4.54
C THR A 216 46.63 21.10 -4.28
N LEU A 217 45.81 22.13 -4.04
CA LEU A 217 46.25 23.50 -3.80
C LEU A 217 47.21 23.62 -2.59
N PRO A 218 46.93 23.11 -1.38
CA PRO A 218 47.84 23.17 -0.25
C PRO A 218 49.17 22.48 -0.53
N ALA A 219 49.17 21.32 -1.17
CA ALA A 219 50.40 20.62 -1.50
C ALA A 219 51.25 21.41 -2.46
N LEU A 220 50.68 22.09 -3.43
CA LEU A 220 51.36 22.92 -4.38
C LEU A 220 51.96 24.17 -3.71
N ILE A 221 51.26 24.83 -2.80
CA ILE A 221 51.73 25.96 -2.00
C ILE A 221 52.94 25.57 -1.13
N LEU A 222 52.86 24.42 -0.46
CA LEU A 222 53.97 23.90 0.35
C LEU A 222 55.20 23.58 -0.50
N ALA A 223 55.04 22.98 -1.67
CA ALA A 223 56.11 22.58 -2.57
C ALA A 223 56.88 23.81 -3.16
N THR A 224 56.20 24.94 -3.30
CA THR A 224 56.75 26.16 -3.93
C THR A 224 57.11 27.25 -2.92
N GLY A 225 56.92 27.01 -1.62
CA GLY A 225 57.25 27.93 -0.54
C GLY A 225 56.35 29.17 -0.43
N GLY A 226 55.18 29.17 -1.09
CA GLY A 226 54.18 30.23 -1.03
C GLY A 226 53.24 30.28 -2.23
N PHE A 227 52.20 31.10 -2.14
CA PHE A 227 51.26 31.26 -3.28
C PHE A 227 51.85 32.15 -4.36
N ASN A 228 51.91 31.65 -5.59
CA ASN A 228 52.40 32.40 -6.76
C ASN A 228 51.42 32.20 -7.95
N LEU A 229 51.29 33.22 -8.78
CA LEU A 229 50.43 33.21 -9.97
C LEU A 229 50.80 32.10 -10.97
N THR A 230 52.05 31.68 -11.02
CA THR A 230 52.51 30.55 -11.86
C THR A 230 51.87 29.22 -11.49
N GLN A 231 51.31 29.07 -10.27
CA GLN A 231 50.59 27.88 -9.82
C GLN A 231 49.19 27.72 -10.46
N LEU A 232 48.65 28.79 -11.04
CA LEU A 232 47.35 28.71 -11.76
C LEU A 232 47.42 27.77 -12.95
N ILE A 233 48.58 27.62 -13.60
CA ILE A 233 48.74 26.71 -14.73
C ILE A 233 48.60 25.24 -14.32
N PRO A 234 49.38 24.72 -13.33
CA PRO A 234 49.22 23.34 -12.87
C PRO A 234 47.84 23.09 -12.22
N LEU A 235 47.26 24.05 -11.50
CA LEU A 235 45.92 23.91 -10.95
C LEU A 235 44.86 23.80 -12.06
N GLY A 236 44.97 24.60 -13.13
CA GLY A 236 44.14 24.50 -14.31
C GLY A 236 44.27 23.13 -15.02
N ALA A 237 45.51 22.65 -15.12
CA ALA A 237 45.77 21.32 -15.69
C ALA A 237 45.15 20.19 -14.84
N VAL A 238 45.27 20.25 -13.50
CA VAL A 238 44.62 19.30 -12.57
C VAL A 238 43.11 19.37 -12.71
N PHE A 239 42.52 20.57 -12.77
CA PHE A 239 41.06 20.71 -12.93
C PHE A 239 40.59 20.13 -14.24
N ILE A 240 41.21 20.52 -15.37
CA ILE A 240 40.81 20.02 -16.71
C ILE A 240 41.04 18.51 -16.83
N GLY A 241 42.19 18.03 -16.38
CA GLY A 241 42.52 16.61 -16.40
C GLY A 241 41.52 15.77 -15.58
N SER A 242 41.23 16.21 -14.36
CA SER A 242 40.24 15.52 -13.50
C SER A 242 38.81 15.60 -14.07
N PHE A 243 38.45 16.70 -14.71
CA PHE A 243 37.15 16.85 -15.35
C PHE A 243 37.00 15.91 -16.55
N VAL A 244 37.99 15.87 -17.44
CA VAL A 244 37.99 14.96 -18.60
C VAL A 244 37.97 13.51 -18.13
N PHE A 245 38.87 13.14 -17.22
CA PHE A 245 38.94 11.81 -16.66
C PHE A 245 37.61 11.37 -16.06
N SER A 246 37.04 12.16 -15.16
CA SER A 246 35.74 11.84 -14.52
C SER A 246 34.60 11.77 -15.53
N THR A 247 34.63 12.61 -16.58
CA THR A 247 33.60 12.57 -17.63
C THR A 247 33.64 11.27 -18.41
N VAL A 248 34.85 10.76 -18.73
CA VAL A 248 35.03 9.50 -19.43
C VAL A 248 34.59 8.32 -18.57
N PHE A 249 35.09 8.25 -17.33
CA PHE A 249 34.79 7.13 -16.42
C PHE A 249 33.35 7.08 -15.93
N LEU A 250 32.64 8.22 -15.92
CA LEU A 250 31.23 8.27 -15.54
C LEU A 250 30.26 8.23 -16.74
N GLN A 251 30.74 8.05 -17.95
CA GLN A 251 29.85 7.87 -19.12
C GLN A 251 28.85 6.72 -18.94
N PRO A 252 29.20 5.54 -18.39
CA PRO A 252 28.28 4.44 -18.19
C PRO A 252 27.08 4.80 -17.29
N MET A 253 27.20 5.76 -16.39
CA MET A 253 26.08 6.25 -15.57
C MET A 253 24.88 6.76 -16.39
N ARG A 254 25.11 7.20 -17.63
CA ARG A 254 24.02 7.62 -18.54
C ARG A 254 23.21 6.41 -19.02
N ILE A 255 23.86 5.26 -19.21
CA ILE A 255 23.22 4.01 -19.62
C ILE A 255 22.40 3.47 -18.45
N ILE A 256 23.00 3.44 -17.24
CA ILE A 256 22.30 3.05 -16.02
C ILE A 256 21.06 3.93 -15.79
N LYS A 257 21.20 5.26 -15.97
CA LYS A 257 20.05 6.16 -15.86
C LYS A 257 18.95 5.84 -16.86
N LYS A 258 19.29 5.54 -18.13
CA LYS A 258 18.30 5.08 -19.13
C LYS A 258 17.62 3.79 -18.71
N GLN A 259 18.35 2.82 -18.17
CA GLN A 259 17.77 1.58 -17.66
C GLN A 259 16.78 1.83 -16.53
N VAL A 260 17.14 2.71 -15.59
CA VAL A 260 16.21 3.15 -14.51
C VAL A 260 14.98 3.87 -15.08
N ASP A 261 15.14 4.72 -16.11
CA ASP A 261 14.02 5.38 -16.77
C ASP A 261 13.08 4.39 -17.48
N HIS A 262 13.61 3.33 -18.11
CA HIS A 262 12.81 2.22 -18.66
C HIS A 262 12.02 1.51 -17.57
N LEU A 263 12.67 1.13 -16.47
CA LEU A 263 12.00 0.49 -15.31
C LEU A 263 10.90 1.38 -14.73
N LYS A 264 11.15 2.68 -14.59
CA LYS A 264 10.17 3.65 -14.10
C LYS A 264 8.93 3.74 -15.00
N ASN A 265 9.10 3.55 -16.30
CA ASN A 265 8.00 3.54 -17.28
C ASN A 265 7.40 2.14 -17.49
N LEU A 266 7.73 1.16 -16.61
CA LEU A 266 7.30 -0.23 -16.70
C LEU A 266 7.71 -0.93 -18.02
N ASP A 267 8.75 -0.43 -18.67
CA ASP A 267 9.36 -1.06 -19.85
C ASP A 267 10.45 -2.06 -19.40
N PHE A 268 10.03 -3.28 -19.14
CA PHE A 268 10.89 -4.39 -18.72
C PHE A 268 11.49 -5.16 -19.94
N ALA A 269 11.27 -4.70 -21.15
CA ALA A 269 11.83 -5.33 -22.35
C ALA A 269 13.20 -4.73 -22.73
N ALA A 270 13.44 -3.47 -22.34
CA ALA A 270 14.67 -2.77 -22.63
C ALA A 270 15.85 -3.37 -21.87
N ARG A 271 16.92 -3.69 -22.59
CA ARG A 271 18.16 -4.23 -22.05
C ARG A 271 19.33 -3.39 -22.53
N ASN A 272 20.14 -2.92 -21.61
CA ASN A 272 21.35 -2.18 -21.93
C ASN A 272 22.55 -2.93 -21.33
N GLU A 273 23.60 -3.11 -22.12
CA GLU A 273 24.82 -3.77 -21.70
C GLU A 273 26.02 -2.89 -22.02
N PHE A 274 26.99 -2.84 -21.14
CA PHE A 274 28.29 -2.24 -21.35
C PHE A 274 29.33 -2.99 -20.51
N ALA A 275 30.59 -2.91 -20.91
CA ALA A 275 31.73 -3.45 -20.18
C ALA A 275 32.59 -2.29 -19.69
N SER A 276 32.81 -2.18 -18.39
CA SER A 276 33.71 -1.21 -17.77
C SER A 276 34.66 -1.84 -16.76
N ASN A 277 34.47 -3.12 -16.47
CA ASN A 277 35.24 -3.90 -15.49
C ASN A 277 35.25 -3.23 -14.09
N ASP A 278 34.15 -2.59 -13.69
CA ASP A 278 33.98 -1.91 -12.42
C ASP A 278 32.57 -2.08 -11.84
N ASP A 279 32.31 -1.45 -10.67
CA ASP A 279 31.03 -1.53 -9.98
C ASP A 279 29.84 -1.01 -10.82
N LEU A 280 30.07 -0.18 -11.84
CA LEU A 280 29.00 0.29 -12.73
C LEU A 280 28.48 -0.81 -13.64
N GLU A 281 29.36 -1.69 -14.13
CA GLU A 281 28.97 -2.86 -14.90
C GLU A 281 28.15 -3.85 -14.04
N ILE A 282 28.59 -4.09 -12.80
CA ILE A 282 27.87 -4.94 -11.84
C ILE A 282 26.48 -4.37 -11.59
N LEU A 283 26.37 -3.07 -11.30
CA LEU A 283 25.10 -2.41 -11.07
C LEU A 283 24.15 -2.51 -12.26
N ASN A 284 24.69 -2.39 -13.48
CA ASN A 284 23.87 -2.53 -14.69
C ASN A 284 23.37 -3.96 -14.90
N THR A 285 24.20 -4.95 -14.58
CA THR A 285 23.84 -6.37 -14.64
C THR A 285 22.74 -6.69 -13.64
N ASP A 286 22.84 -6.15 -12.41
CA ASP A 286 21.83 -6.29 -11.36
C ASP A 286 20.49 -5.65 -11.77
N LEU A 287 20.52 -4.47 -12.40
CA LEU A 287 19.33 -3.80 -12.92
C LEU A 287 18.66 -4.60 -14.06
N ASN A 288 19.45 -5.20 -14.96
CA ASN A 288 18.93 -6.07 -16.00
C ASN A 288 18.28 -7.34 -15.42
N SER A 289 18.91 -7.94 -14.41
CA SER A 289 18.38 -9.11 -13.70
C SER A 289 17.09 -8.79 -12.97
N LEU A 290 17.02 -7.63 -12.29
CA LEU A 290 15.81 -7.12 -11.66
C LEU A 290 14.67 -6.95 -12.67
N SER A 291 14.96 -6.31 -13.82
CA SER A 291 14.01 -6.13 -14.91
C SER A 291 13.43 -7.47 -15.40
N GLU A 292 14.30 -8.47 -15.59
CA GLU A 292 13.89 -9.80 -16.04
C GLU A 292 13.04 -10.53 -15.02
N ASN A 293 13.37 -10.43 -13.73
CA ASN A 293 12.59 -11.05 -12.66
C ASN A 293 11.20 -10.43 -12.55
N ILE A 294 11.10 -9.08 -12.54
CA ILE A 294 9.80 -8.40 -12.53
C ILE A 294 8.96 -8.80 -13.75
N LYS A 295 9.58 -8.88 -14.95
CA LYS A 295 8.89 -9.32 -16.16
C LYS A 295 8.35 -10.74 -16.03
N LYS A 296 9.12 -11.68 -15.47
CA LYS A 296 8.67 -13.05 -15.22
C LYS A 296 7.48 -13.10 -14.28
N ASP A 297 7.55 -12.33 -13.18
CA ASP A 297 6.47 -12.23 -12.19
C ASP A 297 5.20 -11.65 -12.81
N LEU A 298 5.31 -10.59 -13.62
CA LEU A 298 4.17 -10.01 -14.34
C LEU A 298 3.54 -10.98 -15.34
N ILE A 299 4.35 -11.77 -16.06
CA ILE A 299 3.84 -12.82 -16.98
C ILE A 299 3.09 -13.89 -16.17
N PHE A 300 3.65 -14.32 -15.04
CA PHE A 300 3.01 -15.30 -14.15
C PHE A 300 1.68 -14.76 -13.60
N LEU A 301 1.65 -13.52 -13.11
CA LEU A 301 0.43 -12.86 -12.63
C LEU A 301 -0.62 -12.73 -13.74
N LYS A 302 -0.21 -12.37 -14.96
CA LYS A 302 -1.10 -12.31 -16.12
C LYS A 302 -1.70 -13.68 -16.44
N GLY A 303 -0.87 -14.72 -16.50
CA GLY A 303 -1.34 -16.10 -16.72
C GLY A 303 -2.33 -16.55 -15.65
N GLY A 304 -2.03 -16.30 -14.36
CA GLY A 304 -2.94 -16.60 -13.26
C GLY A 304 -4.26 -15.82 -13.35
N THR A 305 -4.22 -14.58 -13.82
CA THR A 305 -5.43 -13.77 -14.04
C THR A 305 -6.28 -14.32 -15.19
N ASP A 306 -5.65 -14.75 -16.29
CA ASP A 306 -6.33 -15.36 -17.42
C ASP A 306 -6.99 -16.69 -17.02
N ASP A 307 -6.30 -17.50 -16.19
CA ASP A 307 -6.85 -18.74 -15.62
C ASP A 307 -8.05 -18.45 -14.71
N LEU A 308 -7.94 -17.47 -13.80
CA LEU A 308 -9.05 -17.05 -12.93
C LEU A 308 -10.26 -16.57 -13.75
N HIS A 309 -10.03 -15.83 -14.83
CA HIS A 309 -11.11 -15.41 -15.73
C HIS A 309 -11.80 -16.61 -16.38
N SER A 310 -11.04 -17.59 -16.85
CA SER A 310 -11.56 -18.83 -17.40
C SER A 310 -12.38 -19.64 -16.37
N PHE A 311 -11.86 -19.77 -15.13
CA PHE A 311 -12.57 -20.42 -14.03
C PHE A 311 -13.87 -19.69 -13.68
N THR A 312 -13.85 -18.36 -13.62
CA THR A 312 -15.04 -17.55 -13.32
C THR A 312 -16.10 -17.72 -14.39
N ALA A 313 -15.72 -17.77 -15.67
CA ALA A 313 -16.65 -18.02 -16.77
C ALA A 313 -17.32 -19.41 -16.65
N LYS A 314 -16.52 -20.45 -16.39
CA LYS A 314 -17.04 -21.82 -16.17
C LYS A 314 -17.95 -21.90 -14.94
N PHE A 315 -17.57 -21.20 -13.86
CA PHE A 315 -18.39 -21.18 -12.64
C PHE A 315 -19.73 -20.49 -12.86
N SER A 316 -19.74 -19.41 -13.67
CA SER A 316 -20.99 -18.74 -14.09
C SER A 316 -21.89 -19.65 -14.88
N GLU A 317 -21.34 -20.42 -15.82
CA GLU A 317 -22.09 -21.41 -16.61
C GLU A 317 -22.68 -22.50 -15.73
N ILE A 318 -21.90 -23.05 -14.77
CA ILE A 318 -22.40 -24.03 -13.81
C ILE A 318 -23.51 -23.46 -12.93
N ALA A 319 -23.35 -22.22 -12.44
CA ALA A 319 -24.36 -21.56 -11.62
C ALA A 319 -25.68 -21.34 -12.38
N GLU A 320 -25.61 -20.97 -13.65
CA GLU A 320 -26.79 -20.83 -14.53
C GLU A 320 -27.47 -22.17 -14.77
N HIS A 321 -26.71 -23.23 -15.02
CA HIS A 321 -27.22 -24.57 -15.14
C HIS A 321 -27.86 -25.07 -13.84
N MET A 322 -27.25 -24.84 -12.68
CA MET A 322 -27.82 -25.18 -11.37
C MET A 322 -29.14 -24.44 -11.11
N SER A 323 -29.24 -23.17 -11.49
CA SER A 323 -30.46 -22.40 -11.36
C SER A 323 -31.57 -23.03 -12.20
N GLY A 324 -31.30 -23.42 -13.45
CA GLY A 324 -32.27 -24.13 -14.31
C GLY A 324 -32.74 -25.48 -13.73
N VAL A 325 -31.81 -26.28 -13.20
CA VAL A 325 -32.13 -27.55 -12.53
C VAL A 325 -32.95 -27.31 -11.25
N SER A 326 -32.68 -26.28 -10.49
CA SER A 326 -33.46 -25.90 -9.30
C SER A 326 -34.89 -25.53 -9.66
N ASP A 327 -35.09 -24.79 -10.74
CA ASP A 327 -36.44 -24.45 -11.25
C ASP A 327 -37.20 -25.69 -11.74
N GLU A 328 -36.54 -26.63 -12.42
CA GLU A 328 -37.14 -27.91 -12.82
C GLU A 328 -37.53 -28.73 -11.60
N ILE A 329 -36.66 -28.85 -10.58
CA ILE A 329 -36.98 -29.55 -9.33
C ILE A 329 -38.20 -28.90 -8.64
N SER A 330 -38.24 -27.58 -8.55
CA SER A 330 -39.35 -26.82 -7.95
C SER A 330 -40.68 -27.14 -8.67
N ASN A 331 -40.66 -27.17 -10.00
CA ASN A 331 -41.85 -27.51 -10.82
C ASN A 331 -42.29 -28.97 -10.59
N VAL A 332 -41.36 -29.92 -10.52
CA VAL A 332 -41.68 -31.34 -10.23
C VAL A 332 -42.26 -31.48 -8.83
N VAL A 333 -41.70 -30.84 -7.83
CA VAL A 333 -42.22 -30.84 -6.44
C VAL A 333 -43.65 -30.28 -6.40
N HIS A 334 -43.90 -29.20 -7.12
CA HIS A 334 -45.25 -28.62 -7.22
C HIS A 334 -46.25 -29.58 -7.86
N GLN A 335 -45.87 -30.24 -8.96
CA GLN A 335 -46.70 -31.25 -9.63
C GLN A 335 -47.01 -32.47 -8.74
N VAL A 336 -46.00 -32.96 -7.99
CA VAL A 336 -46.16 -34.06 -7.03
C VAL A 336 -47.10 -33.64 -5.89
N ALA A 337 -46.94 -32.42 -5.36
CA ALA A 337 -47.84 -31.90 -4.33
C ALA A 337 -49.30 -31.80 -4.83
N GLU A 338 -49.53 -31.28 -6.02
CA GLU A 338 -50.89 -31.26 -6.63
C GLU A 338 -51.45 -32.65 -6.85
N GLY A 339 -50.63 -33.60 -7.33
CA GLY A 339 -51.08 -34.98 -7.54
C GLY A 339 -51.39 -35.79 -6.28
N ALA A 340 -50.85 -35.35 -5.12
CA ALA A 340 -51.10 -35.99 -3.82
C ALA A 340 -52.43 -35.54 -3.17
N PHE A 341 -53.08 -34.52 -3.70
CA PHE A 341 -54.39 -34.05 -3.24
C PHE A 341 -55.59 -34.63 -4.03
N TYR A 342 -55.32 -35.48 -5.01
CA TYR A 342 -56.33 -36.24 -5.75
C TYR A 342 -56.25 -37.75 -5.42
#